data_5af698f7ba548534585825da83aad521
#
_entry.id   5af698f7ba548534585825da83aad521
#
_cell.length_a   1.000
_cell.length_b   1.000
_cell.length_c   1.000
_cell.angle_alpha   90.00
_cell.angle_beta   90.00
_cell.angle_gamma   90.00
#
_symmetry.space_group_name_H-M   'P 1'
#
loop_
_entity.id
_entity.type
_entity.pdbx_description
1 polymer ?
#
loop_
_entity_poly.entity_id
_entity_poly.type
_entity_poly.pdbx_seq_one_letter_code
_entity_poly.pdbx_strand_id
1 'polypeptide(L)'
;MAALAKGLQKYGKLSPVIAGSVATVLCLLVPIQMGAQNWDDHDRSNRYVCRDFGANYLESCEPNAVIFTNGDNDTFPLWYAQEVEGIRTDVRVCNTSYLQTDWYINQMKKQAYESDPLPISWQPE
;
A
#
# COMPACT_ATOMS: atom_id res chain seq x y z
N MET A 1 23.70 16.28 -9.26
CA MET A 1 24.76 15.76 -10.16
C MET A 1 25.38 16.83 -11.07
N ALA A 2 24.61 17.50 -11.94
CA ALA A 2 25.17 18.49 -12.89
C ALA A 2 25.94 19.66 -12.24
N ALA A 3 25.49 20.20 -11.11
CA ALA A 3 26.17 21.28 -10.39
C ALA A 3 27.52 20.83 -9.82
N LEU A 4 27.60 19.63 -9.25
CA LEU A 4 28.82 19.05 -8.71
C LEU A 4 29.87 18.81 -9.83
N ALA A 5 29.42 18.22 -10.95
CA ALA A 5 30.32 18.01 -12.10
C ALA A 5 30.87 19.32 -12.67
N LYS A 6 30.03 20.36 -12.78
CA LYS A 6 30.47 21.72 -13.20
C LYS A 6 31.47 22.32 -12.22
N GLY A 7 31.26 22.14 -10.92
CA GLY A 7 32.19 22.59 -9.87
C GLY A 7 33.55 21.90 -10.01
N LEU A 8 33.58 20.58 -10.17
CA LEU A 8 34.79 19.79 -10.34
C LEU A 8 35.58 20.18 -11.63
N GLN A 9 34.86 20.52 -12.71
CA GLN A 9 35.50 21.05 -13.93
C GLN A 9 36.13 22.43 -13.69
N LYS A 10 35.36 23.33 -13.06
CA LYS A 10 35.80 24.74 -12.86
C LYS A 10 36.94 24.86 -11.85
N TYR A 11 36.85 24.21 -10.72
CA TYR A 11 37.78 24.35 -9.60
C TYR A 11 38.86 23.25 -9.58
N GLY A 12 38.50 22.03 -9.96
CA GLY A 12 39.42 20.90 -9.99
C GLY A 12 40.18 20.74 -11.31
N LYS A 13 39.88 21.56 -12.33
CA LYS A 13 40.48 21.49 -13.71
C LYS A 13 40.41 20.07 -14.32
N LEU A 14 39.42 19.29 -13.95
CA LEU A 14 39.23 17.93 -14.45
C LEU A 14 38.57 17.96 -15.83
N SER A 15 38.87 16.95 -16.64
CA SER A 15 38.19 16.77 -17.91
C SER A 15 36.68 16.50 -17.67
N PRO A 16 35.81 16.85 -18.62
CA PRO A 16 34.34 16.65 -18.45
C PRO A 16 33.95 15.21 -18.10
N VAL A 17 34.64 14.23 -18.68
CA VAL A 17 34.41 12.81 -18.45
C VAL A 17 34.79 12.44 -17.01
N ILE A 18 35.99 12.80 -16.57
CA ILE A 18 36.47 12.50 -15.21
C ILE A 18 35.57 13.21 -14.17
N ALA A 19 35.25 14.50 -14.37
CA ALA A 19 34.40 15.23 -13.48
C ALA A 19 32.98 14.61 -13.39
N GLY A 20 32.44 14.14 -14.50
CA GLY A 20 31.17 13.42 -14.55
C GLY A 20 31.21 12.10 -13.78
N SER A 21 32.24 11.30 -14.00
CA SER A 21 32.43 10.02 -13.32
C SER A 21 32.59 10.19 -11.81
N VAL A 22 33.42 11.10 -11.36
CA VAL A 22 33.61 11.41 -9.93
C VAL A 22 32.31 11.90 -9.30
N ALA A 23 31.60 12.82 -9.96
CA ALA A 23 30.32 13.30 -9.47
C ALA A 23 29.28 12.16 -9.36
N THR A 24 29.25 11.25 -10.32
CA THR A 24 28.35 10.09 -10.30
C THR A 24 28.66 9.17 -9.11
N VAL A 25 29.93 8.81 -8.92
CA VAL A 25 30.35 7.96 -7.79
C VAL A 25 29.97 8.61 -6.46
N LEU A 26 30.28 9.89 -6.27
CA LEU A 26 29.96 10.61 -5.02
C LEU A 26 28.44 10.67 -4.78
N CYS A 27 27.65 10.89 -5.83
CA CYS A 27 26.20 10.92 -5.70
C CYS A 27 25.60 9.53 -5.40
N LEU A 28 26.23 8.44 -5.84
CA LEU A 28 25.79 7.09 -5.54
C LEU A 28 26.11 6.64 -4.10
N LEU A 29 27.08 7.25 -3.45
CA LEU A 29 27.41 6.92 -2.05
C LEU A 29 26.21 7.14 -1.11
N VAL A 30 25.41 8.19 -1.33
CA VAL A 30 24.24 8.49 -0.49
C VAL A 30 23.18 7.41 -0.56
N PRO A 31 22.63 7.02 -1.73
CA PRO A 31 21.62 5.98 -1.79
C PRO A 31 22.16 4.61 -1.37
N ILE A 32 23.43 4.31 -1.64
CA ILE A 32 24.06 3.07 -1.18
C ILE A 32 24.11 3.03 0.35
N GLN A 33 24.57 4.11 0.97
CA GLN A 33 24.62 4.22 2.43
C GLN A 33 23.23 4.15 3.06
N MET A 34 22.25 4.86 2.48
CA MET A 34 20.86 4.81 2.94
C MET A 34 20.30 3.39 2.83
N GLY A 35 20.51 2.71 1.72
CA GLY A 35 20.09 1.33 1.54
C GLY A 35 20.72 0.39 2.57
N ALA A 36 22.03 0.51 2.79
CA ALA A 36 22.75 -0.34 3.74
C ALA A 36 22.32 -0.11 5.20
N GLN A 37 22.05 1.15 5.59
CA GLN A 37 21.68 1.48 6.97
C GLN A 37 20.20 1.26 7.29
N ASN A 38 19.32 1.40 6.28
CA ASN A 38 17.89 1.29 6.51
C ASN A 38 17.29 -0.05 6.02
N TRP A 39 18.13 -0.97 5.53
CA TRP A 39 17.63 -2.24 5.02
C TRP A 39 16.80 -3.01 6.04
N ASP A 40 17.33 -3.12 7.25
CA ASP A 40 16.68 -3.84 8.35
C ASP A 40 15.35 -3.19 8.76
N ASP A 41 15.32 -1.86 8.84
CA ASP A 41 14.09 -1.11 9.17
C ASP A 41 13.00 -1.23 8.09
N HIS A 42 13.38 -1.47 6.84
CA HIS A 42 12.47 -1.59 5.71
C HIS A 42 12.16 -3.03 5.33
N ASP A 43 12.88 -4.00 5.89
CA ASP A 43 12.58 -5.40 5.69
C ASP A 43 11.24 -5.76 6.33
N ARG A 44 10.27 -6.13 5.49
CA ARG A 44 8.92 -6.57 5.88
C ARG A 44 8.76 -8.08 5.79
N SER A 45 9.83 -8.81 5.49
CA SER A 45 9.82 -10.27 5.50
C SER A 45 9.42 -10.79 6.89
N ASN A 46 8.61 -11.82 6.91
CA ASN A 46 8.11 -12.45 8.16
C ASN A 46 7.26 -11.53 9.07
N ARG A 47 6.71 -10.44 8.57
CA ARG A 47 5.78 -9.56 9.30
C ARG A 47 4.34 -9.87 8.91
N TYR A 48 3.75 -10.89 9.53
CA TYR A 48 2.41 -11.38 9.20
C TYR A 48 1.28 -10.78 10.05
N VAL A 49 1.57 -9.85 10.96
CA VAL A 49 0.58 -9.30 11.91
C VAL A 49 -0.65 -8.75 11.19
N CYS A 50 -0.47 -8.00 10.12
CA CYS A 50 -1.57 -7.41 9.34
C CYS A 50 -2.42 -8.51 8.68
N ARG A 51 -1.78 -9.51 8.10
CA ARG A 51 -2.43 -10.67 7.46
C ARG A 51 -3.22 -11.49 8.47
N ASP A 52 -2.60 -11.81 9.61
CA ASP A 52 -3.20 -12.65 10.63
C ASP A 52 -4.36 -11.93 11.35
N PHE A 53 -4.22 -10.61 11.54
CA PHE A 53 -5.30 -9.76 12.04
C PHE A 53 -6.51 -9.81 11.10
N GLY A 54 -6.32 -9.58 9.79
CA GLY A 54 -7.39 -9.62 8.80
C GLY A 54 -8.07 -10.99 8.74
N ALA A 55 -7.27 -12.07 8.71
CA ALA A 55 -7.77 -13.44 8.70
C ALA A 55 -8.61 -13.75 9.95
N ASN A 56 -8.12 -13.41 11.15
CA ASN A 56 -8.84 -13.65 12.41
C ASN A 56 -10.17 -12.92 12.48
N TYR A 57 -10.22 -11.68 11.98
CA TYR A 57 -11.49 -10.92 11.93
C TYR A 57 -12.50 -11.61 11.01
N LEU A 58 -12.08 -11.96 9.80
CA LEU A 58 -12.97 -12.62 8.82
C LEU A 58 -13.43 -14.00 9.30
N GLU A 59 -12.52 -14.80 9.84
CA GLU A 59 -12.83 -16.13 10.36
C GLU A 59 -13.77 -16.10 11.59
N SER A 60 -13.82 -14.98 12.31
CA SER A 60 -14.71 -14.79 13.44
C SER A 60 -16.14 -14.43 13.03
N CYS A 61 -16.37 -14.13 11.75
CA CYS A 61 -17.69 -13.77 11.23
C CYS A 61 -18.54 -15.02 10.93
N GLU A 62 -19.87 -14.90 11.08
CA GLU A 62 -20.81 -15.89 10.57
C GLU A 62 -20.74 -15.98 9.04
N PRO A 63 -21.12 -17.11 8.42
CA PRO A 63 -21.18 -17.22 6.96
C PRO A 63 -22.06 -16.13 6.35
N ASN A 64 -21.61 -15.55 5.23
CA ASN A 64 -22.26 -14.46 4.51
C ASN A 64 -22.53 -13.20 5.36
N ALA A 65 -21.76 -12.98 6.41
CA ALA A 65 -21.90 -11.80 7.26
C ALA A 65 -21.49 -10.52 6.56
N VAL A 66 -21.97 -9.38 7.07
CA VAL A 66 -21.47 -8.04 6.74
C VAL A 66 -20.68 -7.52 7.92
N ILE A 67 -19.40 -7.21 7.71
CA ILE A 67 -18.56 -6.59 8.73
C ILE A 67 -18.35 -5.11 8.40
N PHE A 68 -18.67 -4.24 9.37
CA PHE A 68 -18.43 -2.81 9.24
C PHE A 68 -17.08 -2.44 9.84
N THR A 69 -16.26 -1.74 9.05
CA THR A 69 -14.93 -1.26 9.44
C THR A 69 -14.89 0.26 9.43
N ASN A 70 -13.96 0.85 10.19
CA ASN A 70 -13.83 2.30 10.26
C ASN A 70 -12.39 2.74 9.96
N GLY A 71 -12.18 3.24 8.74
CA GLY A 71 -10.88 3.72 8.29
C GLY A 71 -9.98 2.61 7.72
N ASP A 72 -8.76 2.99 7.40
CA ASP A 72 -7.84 2.19 6.59
C ASP A 72 -7.23 1.02 7.37
N ASN A 73 -6.87 1.26 8.63
CA ASN A 73 -6.18 0.26 9.47
C ASN A 73 -7.04 -0.98 9.74
N ASP A 74 -8.36 -0.80 9.83
CA ASP A 74 -9.29 -1.91 10.03
C ASP A 74 -9.63 -2.59 8.71
N THR A 75 -9.74 -1.82 7.63
CA THR A 75 -10.27 -2.28 6.34
C THR A 75 -9.23 -2.98 5.49
N PHE A 76 -8.04 -2.39 5.34
CA PHE A 76 -7.04 -2.92 4.40
C PHE A 76 -6.49 -4.30 4.76
N PRO A 77 -6.30 -4.66 6.03
CA PRO A 77 -5.97 -6.02 6.39
C PRO A 77 -7.02 -7.05 5.95
N LEU A 78 -8.32 -6.71 6.07
CA LEU A 78 -9.39 -7.58 5.65
C LEU A 78 -9.44 -7.73 4.13
N TRP A 79 -9.33 -6.61 3.41
CA TRP A 79 -9.24 -6.66 1.95
C TRP A 79 -8.01 -7.45 1.48
N TYR A 80 -6.85 -7.26 2.10
CA TYR A 80 -5.69 -8.07 1.78
C TYR A 80 -5.98 -9.57 1.95
N ALA A 81 -6.58 -9.95 3.07
CA ALA A 81 -6.91 -11.34 3.35
C ALA A 81 -7.89 -11.93 2.32
N GLN A 82 -8.88 -11.14 1.87
CA GLN A 82 -9.84 -11.57 0.85
C GLN A 82 -9.24 -11.59 -0.56
N GLU A 83 -8.60 -10.48 -0.99
CA GLU A 83 -8.15 -10.29 -2.37
C GLU A 83 -6.89 -11.09 -2.72
N VAL A 84 -5.99 -11.28 -1.75
CA VAL A 84 -4.69 -11.91 -1.98
C VAL A 84 -4.67 -13.36 -1.50
N GLU A 85 -5.27 -13.61 -0.33
CA GLU A 85 -5.23 -14.93 0.31
C GLU A 85 -6.52 -15.74 0.05
N GLY A 86 -7.58 -15.12 -0.47
CA GLY A 86 -8.86 -15.78 -0.73
C GLY A 86 -9.61 -16.20 0.54
N ILE A 87 -9.34 -15.53 1.68
CA ILE A 87 -9.92 -15.89 2.97
C ILE A 87 -11.32 -15.27 3.09
N ARG A 88 -12.34 -16.10 3.33
CA ARG A 88 -13.71 -15.69 3.65
C ARG A 88 -14.28 -14.63 2.69
N THR A 89 -14.22 -14.92 1.41
CA THR A 89 -14.78 -14.08 0.34
C THR A 89 -16.32 -14.03 0.33
N ASP A 90 -16.94 -14.86 1.17
CA ASP A 90 -18.37 -14.81 1.52
C ASP A 90 -18.74 -13.64 2.45
N VAL A 91 -17.78 -13.12 3.22
CA VAL A 91 -17.99 -12.00 4.15
C VAL A 91 -17.89 -10.67 3.41
N ARG A 92 -18.90 -9.79 3.58
CA ARG A 92 -18.89 -8.46 2.97
C ARG A 92 -18.21 -7.44 3.87
N VAL A 93 -17.04 -6.96 3.48
CA VAL A 93 -16.35 -5.88 4.19
C VAL A 93 -16.91 -4.53 3.73
N CYS A 94 -17.45 -3.75 4.67
CA CYS A 94 -18.05 -2.45 4.42
C CYS A 94 -17.35 -1.36 5.23
N ASN A 95 -16.59 -0.49 4.55
CA ASN A 95 -15.94 0.65 5.19
C ASN A 95 -16.93 1.79 5.39
N THR A 96 -17.20 2.14 6.64
CA THR A 96 -18.15 3.19 7.01
C THR A 96 -17.75 4.58 6.55
N SER A 97 -16.45 4.86 6.45
CA SER A 97 -15.95 6.14 5.96
C SER A 97 -16.26 6.35 4.47
N TYR A 98 -16.23 5.27 3.67
CA TYR A 98 -16.51 5.34 2.24
C TYR A 98 -18.02 5.35 1.92
N LEU A 99 -18.89 4.96 2.87
CA LEU A 99 -20.34 5.08 2.70
C LEU A 99 -20.84 6.52 2.54
N GLN A 100 -19.96 7.51 2.69
CA GLN A 100 -20.27 8.92 2.39
C GLN A 100 -20.10 9.25 0.90
N THR A 101 -19.75 8.26 0.07
CA THR A 101 -19.47 8.46 -1.36
C THR A 101 -20.39 7.60 -2.22
N ASP A 102 -20.95 8.20 -3.28
CA ASP A 102 -21.90 7.56 -4.19
C ASP A 102 -21.30 6.32 -4.88
N TRP A 103 -20.04 6.41 -5.29
CA TRP A 103 -19.37 5.33 -5.97
C TRP A 103 -19.27 4.08 -5.10
N TYR A 104 -18.97 4.25 -3.81
CA TYR A 104 -18.83 3.13 -2.89
C TYR A 104 -20.18 2.51 -2.55
N ILE A 105 -21.20 3.32 -2.32
CA ILE A 105 -22.57 2.85 -2.13
C ILE A 105 -23.03 2.02 -3.34
N ASN A 106 -22.76 2.51 -4.56
CA ASN A 106 -23.10 1.79 -5.77
C ASN A 106 -22.28 0.50 -5.96
N GLN A 107 -21.06 0.45 -5.43
CA GLN A 107 -20.27 -0.78 -5.38
C GLN A 107 -20.86 -1.79 -4.39
N MET A 108 -21.28 -1.34 -3.21
CA MET A 108 -21.87 -2.21 -2.19
C MET A 108 -23.21 -2.84 -2.64
N LYS A 109 -23.92 -2.22 -3.58
CA LYS A 109 -25.15 -2.76 -4.20
C LYS A 109 -24.89 -3.86 -5.24
N LYS A 110 -23.63 -4.20 -5.52
CA LYS A 110 -23.26 -5.25 -6.45
C LYS A 110 -22.72 -6.45 -5.69
N GLN A 111 -22.93 -7.63 -6.26
CA GLN A 111 -22.27 -8.83 -5.77
C GLN A 111 -20.75 -8.68 -5.85
N ALA A 112 -20.04 -9.18 -4.85
CA ALA A 112 -18.60 -9.31 -4.87
C ALA A 112 -18.22 -10.69 -4.33
N TYR A 113 -17.52 -11.46 -5.16
CA TYR A 113 -17.20 -12.88 -4.91
C TYR A 113 -18.46 -13.67 -4.56
N GLU A 114 -18.45 -14.39 -3.44
CA GLU A 114 -19.59 -15.15 -2.93
C GLU A 114 -20.55 -14.30 -2.05
N SER A 115 -20.16 -13.03 -1.73
CA SER A 115 -20.99 -12.18 -0.87
C SER A 115 -22.11 -11.50 -1.65
N ASP A 116 -23.31 -11.49 -1.07
CA ASP A 116 -24.48 -10.85 -1.65
C ASP A 116 -24.39 -9.31 -1.66
N PRO A 117 -25.12 -8.65 -2.59
CA PRO A 117 -25.28 -7.21 -2.57
C PRO A 117 -25.89 -6.72 -1.25
N LEU A 118 -25.42 -5.58 -0.72
CA LEU A 118 -26.09 -4.96 0.40
C LEU A 118 -27.47 -4.40 0.00
N PRO A 119 -28.50 -4.59 0.81
CA PRO A 119 -29.87 -4.15 0.51
C PRO A 119 -30.04 -2.63 0.71
N ILE A 120 -29.25 -1.83 -0.01
CA ILE A 120 -29.27 -0.37 0.09
C ILE A 120 -30.28 0.19 -0.91
N SER A 121 -31.33 0.84 -0.43
CA SER A 121 -32.40 1.46 -1.25
C SER A 121 -32.06 2.86 -1.73
N TRP A 122 -31.03 3.52 -1.17
CA TRP A 122 -30.62 4.86 -1.55
C TRP A 122 -30.23 4.95 -3.03
N GLN A 123 -30.69 6.03 -3.70
CA GLN A 123 -30.34 6.38 -5.08
C GLN A 123 -29.69 7.77 -5.07
N PRO A 124 -28.62 8.00 -5.84
CA PRO A 124 -28.10 9.35 -6.03
C PRO A 124 -29.12 10.21 -6.75
N GLU A 125 -29.19 11.49 -6.37
CA GLU A 125 -30.00 12.50 -7.06
C GLU A 125 -29.45 12.86 -8.43
#